data_88bfc1b6fa0ec457e5f711d80de6534b
#
_entry.id   88bfc1b6fa0ec457e5f711d80de6534b
#
_cell.length_a   1.000
_cell.length_b   1.000
_cell.length_c   1.000
_cell.angle_alpha   90.00
_cell.angle_beta   90.00
_cell.angle_gamma   90.00
#
_symmetry.space_group_name_H-M   'P 1'
#
loop_
_entity.id
_entity.type
_entity.pdbx_description
1 polymer ?
#
loop_
_entity_poly.entity_id
_entity_poly.type
_entity_poly.pdbx_seq_one_letter_code
_entity_poly.pdbx_strand_id
1 'polypeptide(L)'
;IALLGVGGFTVFNLNNPEWRANTIFATAKDKQLAWLKEHEEEIVAWIHSKYPKVETVRFEWDTFEVLPVSNGVQIIRYNLSVKGTFNNIPETVIVIDFRMKTKDDIPSMKHITMNNKPSILREGTLYYYE
;
A
#
# COMPACT_ATOMS: atom_id res chain seq x y z
N ILE A 1 -1.51 13.29 12.42
CA ILE A 1 -1.69 13.90 11.88
C ILE A 1 -1.93 14.38 11.58
N ALA A 2 -1.93 14.36 11.72
CA ALA A 2 -2.22 15.01 11.04
C ALA A 2 -2.73 15.73 10.92
N LEU A 3 -2.71 15.87 11.24
CA LEU A 3 -3.17 16.79 10.73
C LEU A 3 -2.95 17.45 10.68
N LEU A 4 -2.48 17.47 10.92
CA LEU A 4 -2.26 18.25 10.45
C LEU A 4 -1.74 18.55 10.33
N GLY A 5 -1.27 18.42 10.50
CA GLY A 5 -0.75 18.79 9.88
C GLY A 5 -0.43 19.19 9.78
N VAL A 6 -0.09 19.35 9.86
CA VAL A 6 0.04 20.00 9.37
C VAL A 6 -0.10 20.71 9.42
N GLY A 7 -0.11 20.96 9.73
CA GLY A 7 -0.29 21.67 9.50
C GLY A 7 -0.99 21.98 9.78
N GLY A 8 -1.23 22.02 10.21
CA GLY A 8 -1.98 22.22 10.27
C GLY A 8 -2.79 22.24 10.25
N PHE A 9 -3.04 22.10 10.54
CA PHE A 9 -4.01 22.54 10.19
C PHE A 9 -5.26 22.23 10.33
N THR A 10 -6.06 22.64 10.92
CA THR A 10 -7.37 22.37 10.49
C THR A 10 -7.72 22.93 9.14
N VAL A 11 -6.79 23.30 8.46
CA VAL A 11 -7.01 23.61 7.06
C VAL A 11 -7.43 22.32 6.39
N PHE A 12 -8.54 22.38 5.68
CA PHE A 12 -9.05 21.22 4.98
C PHE A 12 -8.08 20.83 3.89
N ASN A 13 -7.52 19.66 4.00
CA ASN A 13 -6.55 19.18 3.03
C ASN A 13 -7.25 18.37 1.95
N LEU A 14 -7.34 18.92 0.75
CA LEU A 14 -8.01 18.26 -0.38
C LEU A 14 -7.28 17.01 -0.84
N ASN A 15 -6.03 16.83 -0.43
CA ASN A 15 -5.27 15.63 -0.73
C ASN A 15 -5.42 14.56 0.33
N ASN A 16 -6.22 14.82 1.35
CA ASN A 16 -6.46 13.84 2.40
C ASN A 16 -7.43 12.78 1.89
N PRO A 17 -6.99 11.52 1.70
CA PRO A 17 -7.87 10.47 1.16
C PRO A 17 -9.02 10.12 2.08
N GLU A 18 -8.87 10.30 3.39
CA GLU A 18 -9.97 10.04 4.32
C GLU A 18 -11.11 11.02 4.10
N TRP A 19 -10.79 12.29 3.86
CA TRP A 19 -11.81 13.27 3.54
C TRP A 19 -12.55 12.90 2.27
N ARG A 20 -11.81 12.51 1.23
CA ARG A 20 -12.43 12.13 -0.04
C ARG A 20 -13.31 10.90 0.09
N ALA A 21 -12.87 9.92 0.89
CA ALA A 21 -13.62 8.68 1.07
C ALA A 21 -14.98 8.92 1.73
N ASN A 22 -15.11 10.03 2.47
CA ASN A 22 -16.31 10.33 3.21
C ASN A 22 -17.24 11.30 2.48
N THR A 23 -16.99 11.58 1.20
CA THR A 23 -17.84 12.46 0.40
C THR A 23 -18.63 11.65 -0.62
N ILE A 24 -19.69 12.26 -1.15
CA ILE A 24 -20.48 11.62 -2.20
C ILE A 24 -19.74 11.56 -3.53
N PHE A 25 -18.65 12.30 -3.66
CA PHE A 25 -17.82 12.31 -4.87
C PHE A 25 -16.61 11.42 -4.79
N ALA A 26 -16.48 10.62 -3.71
CA ALA A 26 -15.33 9.75 -3.55
C ALA A 26 -15.31 8.68 -4.64
N THR A 27 -14.14 8.52 -5.27
CA THR A 27 -13.92 7.48 -6.27
C THR A 27 -13.54 6.18 -5.60
N ALA A 28 -13.53 5.08 -6.37
CA ALA A 28 -13.05 3.81 -5.87
C ALA A 28 -11.59 3.91 -5.38
N LYS A 29 -10.76 4.64 -6.12
CA LYS A 29 -9.37 4.85 -5.71
C LYS A 29 -9.25 5.58 -4.38
N ASP A 30 -10.07 6.59 -4.17
CA ASP A 30 -10.08 7.32 -2.90
C ASP A 30 -10.42 6.40 -1.74
N LYS A 31 -11.42 5.54 -1.92
CA LYS A 31 -11.86 4.59 -0.89
C LYS A 31 -10.81 3.52 -0.63
N GLN A 32 -10.17 3.03 -1.68
CA GLN A 32 -9.11 2.03 -1.56
C GLN A 32 -7.92 2.59 -0.79
N LEU A 33 -7.50 3.80 -1.11
CA LEU A 33 -6.37 4.43 -0.43
C LEU A 33 -6.70 4.72 1.04
N ALA A 34 -7.92 5.17 1.31
CA ALA A 34 -8.36 5.39 2.68
C ALA A 34 -8.33 4.10 3.49
N TRP A 35 -8.78 2.99 2.88
CA TRP A 35 -8.75 1.69 3.53
C TRP A 35 -7.31 1.28 3.87
N LEU A 36 -6.38 1.46 2.94
CA LEU A 36 -4.98 1.11 3.15
C LEU A 36 -4.40 1.89 4.33
N LYS A 37 -4.68 3.19 4.40
CA LYS A 37 -4.16 4.03 5.48
C LYS A 37 -4.78 3.66 6.82
N GLU A 38 -6.06 3.33 6.84
CA GLU A 38 -6.72 2.91 8.07
C GLU A 38 -6.17 1.59 8.59
N HIS A 39 -5.73 0.71 7.71
CA HIS A 39 -5.24 -0.61 8.08
C HIS A 39 -3.71 -0.70 8.06
N GLU A 40 -3.03 0.43 8.02
CA GLU A 40 -1.58 0.45 7.93
C GLU A 40 -0.91 -0.36 9.04
N GLU A 41 -1.34 -0.19 10.28
CA GLU A 41 -0.76 -0.91 11.41
C GLU A 41 -0.95 -2.42 11.26
N GLU A 42 -2.12 -2.83 10.80
CA GLU A 42 -2.42 -4.24 10.60
C GLU A 42 -1.59 -4.83 9.47
N ILE A 43 -1.39 -4.06 8.41
CA ILE A 43 -0.56 -4.47 7.28
C ILE A 43 0.89 -4.65 7.74
N VAL A 44 1.42 -3.69 8.50
CA VAL A 44 2.79 -3.75 9.01
C VAL A 44 2.95 -4.95 9.96
N ALA A 45 1.97 -5.22 10.80
CA ALA A 45 2.00 -6.37 11.69
C ALA A 45 2.05 -7.68 10.90
N TRP A 46 1.28 -7.77 9.80
CA TRP A 46 1.30 -8.94 8.93
C TRP A 46 2.68 -9.12 8.30
N ILE A 47 3.29 -8.04 7.82
CA ILE A 47 4.63 -8.09 7.24
C ILE A 47 5.63 -8.58 8.28
N HIS A 48 5.59 -8.00 9.48
CA HIS A 48 6.50 -8.35 10.55
C HIS A 48 6.37 -9.82 10.95
N SER A 49 5.17 -10.35 10.92
CA SER A 49 4.94 -11.76 11.26
C SER A 49 5.61 -12.71 10.27
N LYS A 50 5.76 -12.29 9.02
CA LYS A 50 6.40 -13.10 7.98
C LYS A 50 7.90 -12.82 7.85
N TYR A 51 8.28 -11.58 8.11
CA TYR A 51 9.66 -11.13 7.97
C TYR A 51 10.04 -10.33 9.23
N PRO A 52 10.41 -11.03 10.32
CA PRO A 52 10.64 -10.37 11.61
C PRO A 52 11.72 -9.30 11.60
N LYS A 53 12.63 -9.33 10.64
CA LYS A 53 13.67 -8.30 10.53
C LYS A 53 13.16 -6.99 9.94
N VAL A 54 11.96 -7.00 9.36
CA VAL A 54 11.29 -5.79 8.91
C VAL A 54 10.51 -5.25 10.10
N GLU A 55 11.06 -4.24 10.76
CA GLU A 55 10.48 -3.71 11.99
C GLU A 55 9.56 -2.53 11.76
N THR A 56 9.92 -1.66 10.82
CA THR A 56 9.12 -0.50 10.45
C THR A 56 8.97 -0.45 8.94
N VAL A 57 7.83 0.06 8.47
CA VAL A 57 7.57 0.20 7.04
C VAL A 57 7.03 1.60 6.78
N ARG A 58 7.54 2.23 5.74
CA ARG A 58 7.06 3.52 5.28
C ARG A 58 6.52 3.35 3.87
N PHE A 59 5.20 3.41 3.74
CA PHE A 59 4.56 3.25 2.44
C PHE A 59 4.65 4.55 1.63
N GLU A 60 4.89 4.37 0.33
CA GLU A 60 4.84 5.47 -0.63
C GLU A 60 3.47 5.42 -1.28
N TRP A 61 2.51 6.12 -0.67
CA TRP A 61 1.10 6.03 -1.06
C TRP A 61 0.84 6.46 -2.49
N ASP A 62 1.70 7.29 -3.07
CA ASP A 62 1.60 7.72 -4.45
C ASP A 62 1.96 6.61 -5.44
N THR A 63 2.53 5.51 -4.98
CA THR A 63 2.85 4.36 -5.84
C THR A 63 1.69 3.36 -5.94
N PHE A 64 0.60 3.61 -5.21
CA PHE A 64 -0.55 2.74 -5.20
C PHE A 64 -1.16 2.63 -6.60
N GLU A 65 -1.44 1.41 -7.02
CA GLU A 65 -2.06 1.19 -8.32
C GLU A 65 -2.86 -0.11 -8.33
N VAL A 66 -3.83 -0.19 -9.23
CA VAL A 66 -4.66 -1.37 -9.44
C VAL A 66 -4.48 -1.82 -10.87
N LEU A 67 -3.99 -3.04 -11.05
CA LEU A 67 -3.68 -3.59 -12.36
C LEU A 67 -4.46 -4.88 -12.61
N PRO A 68 -4.88 -5.09 -13.87
CA PRO A 68 -5.55 -6.34 -14.23
C PRO A 68 -4.57 -7.50 -14.27
N VAL A 69 -5.03 -8.67 -13.89
CA VAL A 69 -4.27 -9.92 -14.01
C VAL A 69 -4.97 -10.79 -15.04
N SER A 70 -4.25 -11.16 -16.09
CA SER A 70 -4.78 -11.94 -17.19
C SER A 70 -4.21 -13.35 -17.17
N ASN A 71 -5.00 -14.32 -17.67
CA ASN A 71 -4.51 -15.67 -17.89
C ASN A 71 -4.03 -15.87 -19.34
N GLY A 72 -3.88 -14.77 -20.10
CA GLY A 72 -3.48 -14.81 -21.50
C GLY A 72 -4.66 -14.78 -22.47
N VAL A 73 -5.88 -15.02 -21.97
CA VAL A 73 -7.10 -15.01 -22.77
C VAL A 73 -8.04 -13.91 -22.29
N GLN A 74 -8.18 -13.78 -20.97
CA GLN A 74 -9.09 -12.80 -20.40
C GLN A 74 -8.57 -12.35 -19.04
N ILE A 75 -9.10 -11.22 -18.55
CA ILE A 75 -8.79 -10.72 -17.21
C ILE A 75 -9.55 -11.60 -16.21
N ILE A 76 -8.80 -12.16 -15.24
CA ILE A 76 -9.37 -13.07 -14.25
C ILE A 76 -9.53 -12.43 -12.87
N ARG A 77 -8.76 -11.36 -12.59
CA ARG A 77 -8.86 -10.63 -11.34
C ARG A 77 -8.05 -9.34 -11.45
N TYR A 78 -8.01 -8.59 -10.37
CA TYR A 78 -7.19 -7.38 -10.29
C TYR A 78 -6.25 -7.48 -9.10
N ASN A 79 -5.18 -6.71 -9.14
CA ASN A 79 -4.19 -6.68 -8.08
C ASN A 79 -3.92 -5.24 -7.69
N LEU A 80 -4.13 -4.92 -6.41
CA LEU A 80 -3.79 -3.61 -5.87
C LEU A 80 -2.42 -3.71 -5.24
N SER A 81 -1.51 -2.85 -5.66
CA SER A 81 -0.12 -2.84 -5.17
C SER A 81 0.23 -1.49 -4.58
N VAL A 82 1.04 -1.51 -3.52
CA VAL A 82 1.65 -0.32 -2.98
C VAL A 82 3.07 -0.65 -2.54
N LYS A 83 3.97 0.29 -2.76
CA LYS A 83 5.39 0.13 -2.52
C LYS A 83 5.82 0.93 -1.30
N GLY A 84 6.93 0.53 -0.69
CA GLY A 84 7.49 1.26 0.43
C GLY A 84 8.95 0.94 0.69
N THR A 85 9.47 1.59 1.72
CA THR A 85 10.79 1.31 2.27
C THR A 85 10.60 0.77 3.69
N PHE A 86 11.65 0.20 4.25
CA PHE A 86 11.53 -0.35 5.60
C PHE A 86 12.80 -0.09 6.42
N ASN A 87 12.64 -0.19 7.74
CA ASN A 87 13.70 0.00 8.73
C ASN A 87 14.44 1.33 8.57
N ASN A 88 13.76 2.35 8.02
CA ASN A 88 14.32 3.68 7.79
C ASN A 88 15.55 3.67 6.86
N ILE A 89 15.64 2.69 5.97
CA ILE A 89 16.73 2.57 5.00
C ILE A 89 16.18 2.92 3.61
N PRO A 90 16.61 4.03 3.00
CA PRO A 90 16.03 4.47 1.72
C PRO A 90 16.21 3.50 0.55
N GLU A 91 17.24 2.67 0.59
CA GLU A 91 17.53 1.73 -0.49
C GLU A 91 16.72 0.44 -0.43
N THR A 92 15.81 0.33 0.53
CA THR A 92 14.99 -0.88 0.66
C THR A 92 13.76 -0.80 -0.21
N VAL A 93 13.24 -1.97 -0.58
CA VAL A 93 12.02 -2.09 -1.39
C VAL A 93 11.13 -3.15 -0.79
N ILE A 94 9.88 -2.80 -0.56
CA ILE A 94 8.85 -3.75 -0.15
C ILE A 94 7.60 -3.42 -0.96
N VAL A 95 6.92 -4.46 -1.46
CA VAL A 95 5.68 -4.30 -2.23
C VAL A 95 4.63 -5.21 -1.63
N ILE A 96 3.49 -4.62 -1.27
CA ILE A 96 2.35 -5.34 -0.72
C ILE A 96 1.27 -5.38 -1.78
N ASP A 97 0.64 -6.53 -1.92
CA ASP A 97 -0.38 -6.78 -2.92
C ASP A 97 -1.66 -7.26 -2.27
N PHE A 98 -2.79 -6.87 -2.87
CA PHE A 98 -4.12 -7.33 -2.46
C PHE A 98 -4.85 -7.82 -3.70
N ARG A 99 -5.29 -9.08 -3.70
CA ARG A 99 -6.06 -9.64 -4.80
C ARG A 99 -7.50 -9.19 -4.67
N MET A 100 -8.08 -8.77 -5.81
CA MET A 100 -9.47 -8.30 -5.85
C MET A 100 -10.17 -8.88 -7.07
N LYS A 101 -11.48 -9.04 -6.97
CA LYS A 101 -12.28 -9.56 -8.09
C LYS A 101 -12.50 -8.48 -9.14
N THR A 102 -12.75 -7.25 -8.71
CA THR A 102 -12.97 -6.12 -9.60
C THR A 102 -12.02 -4.99 -9.27
N LYS A 103 -11.84 -4.07 -10.22
CA LYS A 103 -10.92 -2.95 -10.04
C LYS A 103 -11.39 -1.95 -8.99
N ASP A 104 -12.66 -2.00 -8.62
CA ASP A 104 -13.26 -1.04 -7.70
C ASP A 104 -13.53 -1.61 -6.30
N ASP A 105 -13.13 -2.86 -6.06
CA ASP A 105 -13.31 -3.50 -4.76
C ASP A 105 -12.50 -2.78 -3.68
N ILE A 106 -12.99 -2.88 -2.45
CA ILE A 106 -12.22 -2.48 -1.28
C ILE A 106 -11.31 -3.65 -0.91
N PRO A 107 -10.01 -3.41 -0.67
CA PRO A 107 -9.09 -4.49 -0.30
C PRO A 107 -9.52 -5.21 0.97
N SER A 108 -8.98 -6.40 1.17
CA SER A 108 -9.24 -7.18 2.38
C SER A 108 -7.95 -7.84 2.84
N MET A 109 -7.73 -7.87 4.15
CA MET A 109 -6.57 -8.57 4.72
C MET A 109 -6.57 -10.05 4.41
N LYS A 110 -7.73 -10.62 4.06
CA LYS A 110 -7.82 -12.03 3.66
C LYS A 110 -7.05 -12.32 2.37
N HIS A 111 -6.82 -11.31 1.57
CA HIS A 111 -6.21 -11.46 0.25
C HIS A 111 -4.87 -10.75 0.12
N ILE A 112 -4.27 -10.39 1.26
CA ILE A 112 -2.96 -9.75 1.27
C ILE A 112 -1.88 -10.77 0.90
N THR A 113 -0.90 -10.33 0.11
CA THR A 113 0.21 -11.18 -0.27
C THR A 113 1.43 -10.32 -0.61
N MET A 114 2.57 -10.96 -0.72
CA MET A 114 3.80 -10.34 -1.23
C MET A 114 4.38 -11.25 -2.29
N ASN A 115 4.50 -10.74 -3.50
CA ASN A 115 5.05 -11.52 -4.60
C ASN A 115 6.57 -11.67 -4.51
N ASN A 116 7.23 -10.71 -3.88
CA ASN A 116 8.67 -10.72 -3.70
C ASN A 116 9.02 -10.47 -2.24
N LYS A 117 10.09 -11.08 -1.78
CA LYS A 117 10.59 -10.85 -0.42
C LYS A 117 11.10 -9.41 -0.28
N PRO A 118 11.10 -8.86 0.94
CA PRO A 118 11.71 -7.56 1.17
C PRO A 118 13.14 -7.55 0.66
N SER A 119 13.55 -6.48 0.00
CA SER A 119 14.83 -6.41 -0.70
C SER A 119 15.56 -5.10 -0.40
N ILE A 120 16.86 -5.12 -0.60
CA ILE A 120 17.70 -3.93 -0.48
C ILE A 120 18.53 -3.78 -1.75
N LEU A 121 18.62 -2.52 -2.22
CA LEU A 121 19.39 -2.19 -3.42
C LEU A 121 20.81 -1.86 -3.02
N ARG A 122 21.80 -2.56 -3.60
CA ARG A 122 23.21 -2.30 -3.38
C ARG A 122 23.93 -2.30 -4.71
N GLU A 123 24.53 -1.18 -5.05
CA GLU A 123 25.30 -1.04 -6.30
C GLU A 123 24.51 -1.47 -7.53
N GLY A 124 23.24 -1.08 -7.57
CA GLY A 124 22.37 -1.36 -8.71
C GLY A 124 21.75 -2.75 -8.73
N THR A 125 22.00 -3.59 -7.71
CA THR A 125 21.46 -4.95 -7.64
C THR A 125 20.58 -5.10 -6.40
N LEU A 126 19.43 -5.76 -6.57
CA LEU A 126 18.54 -6.07 -5.45
C LEU A 126 18.93 -7.38 -4.79
N TYR A 127 19.04 -7.35 -3.47
CA TYR A 127 19.30 -8.53 -2.65
C TYR A 127 18.18 -8.70 -1.66
N TYR A 128 17.82 -9.93 -1.35
CA TYR A 128 16.85 -10.18 -0.28
C TYR A 128 17.41 -9.70 1.04
N TYR A 129 16.53 -9.10 1.84
CA TYR A 129 16.90 -8.58 3.15
C TYR A 129 16.71 -9.70 4.19
N GLU A 130 17.81 -10.26 4.65
CA GLU A 130 17.79 -11.40 5.58
C GLU A 130 18.43 -11.11 6.92
#